data_67ba0c18575b19772277cb9597608c90
#
_entry.id   67ba0c18575b19772277cb9597608c90
#
_cell.length_a   1.000
_cell.length_b   1.000
_cell.length_c   1.000
_cell.angle_alpha   90.00
_cell.angle_beta   90.00
_cell.angle_gamma   90.00
#
_symmetry.space_group_name_H-M   'P 1'
#
loop_
_entity.id
_entity.type
_entity.pdbx_description
1 polymer ?
#
loop_
_entity_poly.entity_id
_entity_poly.type
_entity_poly.pdbx_seq_one_letter_code
_entity_poly.pdbx_strand_id
1 'polypeptide(L)'
;MSKIMWSYRTPGIPDEFFITGEGVPGPTKEEIRTLTISKARLRKDAYVIDVGCGVGSLTVEAALQVGAEGRVFAIDEDEEAVKLTKANLAKFGVQNIVQVIRGKAPEAMLELPLVDAVIIGGSASLKDVIKVSHEKVKEKGRIVVNAIMLETCHEALQEIKRLNFREIDVTTVFVAKGKWVDAGVMMIARNPITIISATKV
;
A
#
# COMPACT_ATOMS: atom_id res chain seq x y z
N MET A 1 24.67 9.63 -12.24
CA MET A 1 23.47 9.94 -11.44
C MET A 1 22.27 9.37 -12.20
N SER A 2 21.59 8.36 -11.68
CA SER A 2 20.36 7.85 -12.28
C SER A 2 19.30 8.96 -12.20
N LYS A 3 18.71 9.29 -13.34
CA LYS A 3 17.66 10.30 -13.42
C LYS A 3 16.47 9.80 -12.57
N ILE A 4 16.12 10.52 -11.50
CA ILE A 4 14.94 10.20 -10.70
C ILE A 4 13.73 10.17 -11.63
N MET A 5 13.07 9.03 -11.73
CA MET A 5 12.01 8.81 -12.72
C MET A 5 10.72 9.56 -12.39
N TRP A 6 10.52 9.92 -11.12
CA TRP A 6 9.38 10.67 -10.64
C TRP A 6 9.83 11.82 -9.76
N SER A 7 9.62 13.05 -10.21
CA SER A 7 10.06 14.27 -9.51
C SER A 7 8.93 15.02 -8.80
N TYR A 8 7.71 14.51 -8.89
CA TYR A 8 6.54 15.14 -8.28
C TYR A 8 6.36 14.66 -6.84
N ARG A 9 5.78 15.52 -5.99
CA ARG A 9 5.47 15.17 -4.59
C ARG A 9 4.10 14.53 -4.42
N THR A 10 3.16 14.85 -5.29
CA THR A 10 1.82 14.26 -5.25
C THR A 10 1.87 12.80 -5.67
N PRO A 11 1.14 11.90 -4.99
CA PRO A 11 0.98 10.53 -5.44
C PRO A 11 0.22 10.47 -6.77
N GLY A 12 0.29 9.32 -7.44
CA GLY A 12 -0.36 9.10 -8.72
C GLY A 12 0.63 8.82 -9.85
N ILE A 13 1.65 8.00 -9.57
CA ILE A 13 2.56 7.50 -10.61
C ILE A 13 1.73 6.64 -11.57
N PRO A 14 1.76 6.88 -12.90
CA PRO A 14 1.07 6.04 -13.87
C PRO A 14 1.46 4.56 -13.76
N ASP A 15 0.47 3.65 -13.91
CA ASP A 15 0.68 2.20 -13.72
C ASP A 15 1.78 1.64 -14.63
N GLU A 16 1.89 2.15 -15.86
CA GLU A 16 2.88 1.74 -16.87
C GLU A 16 4.34 2.07 -16.50
N PHE A 17 4.56 2.87 -15.47
CA PHE A 17 5.91 3.17 -15.00
C PHE A 17 6.44 2.10 -14.06
N PHE A 18 5.61 1.18 -13.60
CA PHE A 18 6.05 0.08 -12.75
C PHE A 18 6.47 -1.14 -13.60
N ILE A 19 7.54 -1.80 -13.15
CA ILE A 19 7.93 -3.11 -13.66
C ILE A 19 6.95 -4.12 -13.09
N THR A 20 6.37 -4.94 -13.95
CA THR A 20 5.41 -5.99 -13.60
C THR A 20 5.94 -7.35 -14.01
N GLY A 21 5.39 -8.42 -13.46
CA GLY A 21 5.73 -9.80 -13.80
C GLY A 21 4.47 -10.66 -13.92
N GLU A 22 4.58 -11.75 -14.63
CA GLU A 22 3.51 -12.72 -14.75
C GLU A 22 3.27 -13.40 -13.39
N GLY A 23 2.00 -13.57 -13.03
CA GLY A 23 1.61 -14.20 -11.76
C GLY A 23 1.72 -13.33 -10.51
N VAL A 24 2.37 -12.17 -10.56
CA VAL A 24 2.46 -11.25 -9.42
C VAL A 24 1.37 -10.18 -9.53
N PRO A 25 0.49 -10.05 -8.51
CA PRO A 25 -0.53 -9.00 -8.50
C PRO A 25 0.08 -7.59 -8.49
N GLY A 26 -0.57 -6.70 -9.21
CA GLY A 26 -0.21 -5.27 -9.22
C GLY A 26 0.21 -4.73 -10.58
N PRO A 27 0.53 -3.44 -10.66
CA PRO A 27 0.48 -2.46 -9.57
C PRO A 27 -0.96 -2.23 -9.06
N THR A 28 -1.12 -1.93 -7.77
CA THR A 28 -2.36 -1.30 -7.29
C THR A 28 -2.63 -0.08 -8.15
N LYS A 29 -3.84 0.08 -8.66
CA LYS A 29 -4.13 1.09 -9.67
C LYS A 29 -3.89 2.51 -9.17
N GLU A 30 -3.40 3.37 -10.06
CA GLU A 30 -2.99 4.75 -9.78
C GLU A 30 -3.96 5.50 -8.88
N GLU A 31 -5.25 5.44 -9.19
CA GLU A 31 -6.30 6.15 -8.46
C GLU A 31 -6.48 5.59 -7.04
N ILE A 32 -6.36 4.26 -6.90
CA ILE A 32 -6.44 3.58 -5.60
C ILE A 32 -5.19 3.86 -4.77
N ARG A 33 -3.99 3.83 -5.37
CA ARG A 33 -2.75 4.19 -4.67
C ARG A 33 -2.81 5.60 -4.12
N THR A 34 -3.22 6.56 -4.96
CA THR A 34 -3.36 7.96 -4.57
C THR A 34 -4.25 8.12 -3.34
N LEU A 35 -5.41 7.48 -3.35
CA LEU A 35 -6.34 7.54 -2.21
C LEU A 35 -5.78 6.79 -0.99
N THR A 36 -5.16 5.62 -1.16
CA THR A 36 -4.55 4.85 -0.08
C THR A 36 -3.47 5.67 0.64
N ILE A 37 -2.58 6.29 -0.11
CA ILE A 37 -1.53 7.17 0.45
C ILE A 37 -2.14 8.38 1.16
N SER A 38 -3.17 9.00 0.60
CA SER A 38 -3.89 10.10 1.24
C SER A 38 -4.54 9.66 2.57
N LYS A 39 -5.19 8.48 2.59
CA LYS A 39 -5.82 7.91 3.81
C LYS A 39 -4.79 7.50 4.86
N ALA A 40 -3.59 7.14 4.47
CA ALA A 40 -2.48 6.82 5.39
C ALA A 40 -1.94 8.06 6.13
N ARG A 41 -2.24 9.28 5.67
CA ARG A 41 -1.85 10.56 6.29
C ARG A 41 -0.35 10.62 6.60
N LEU A 42 0.48 10.21 5.64
CA LEU A 42 1.93 10.13 5.80
C LEU A 42 2.52 11.55 5.93
N ARG A 43 3.44 11.69 6.86
CA ARG A 43 4.27 12.89 7.03
C ARG A 43 5.71 12.57 6.63
N LYS A 44 6.54 13.60 6.49
CA LYS A 44 7.98 13.41 6.41
C LYS A 44 8.47 12.63 7.62
N ASP A 45 9.52 11.84 7.42
CA ASP A 45 10.21 11.06 8.45
C ASP A 45 9.33 9.96 9.09
N ALA A 46 8.14 9.70 8.52
CA ALA A 46 7.25 8.65 8.99
C ALA A 46 7.82 7.25 8.71
N TYR A 47 7.48 6.32 9.58
CA TYR A 47 7.74 4.88 9.41
C TYR A 47 6.46 4.21 8.94
N VAL A 48 6.55 3.35 7.94
CA VAL A 48 5.39 2.70 7.31
C VAL A 48 5.65 1.22 7.12
N ILE A 49 4.65 0.38 7.38
CA ILE A 49 4.66 -1.03 6.94
C ILE A 49 3.69 -1.17 5.77
N ASP A 50 4.13 -1.82 4.69
CA ASP A 50 3.32 -2.19 3.53
C ASP A 50 3.24 -3.72 3.47
N VAL A 51 2.06 -4.28 3.76
CA VAL A 51 1.80 -5.73 3.84
C VAL A 51 1.17 -6.22 2.55
N GLY A 52 1.78 -7.22 1.93
CA GLY A 52 1.41 -7.71 0.61
C GLY A 52 1.82 -6.70 -0.46
N CYS A 53 3.11 -6.33 -0.48
CA CYS A 53 3.58 -5.22 -1.32
C CYS A 53 3.55 -5.51 -2.83
N GLY A 54 3.49 -6.79 -3.25
CA GLY A 54 3.41 -7.19 -4.65
C GLY A 54 4.57 -6.63 -5.47
N VAL A 55 4.27 -5.84 -6.50
CA VAL A 55 5.29 -5.16 -7.31
C VAL A 55 5.87 -3.90 -6.63
N GLY A 56 5.46 -3.57 -5.40
CA GLY A 56 5.98 -2.45 -4.62
C GLY A 56 5.44 -1.08 -5.01
N SER A 57 4.28 -1.01 -5.66
CA SER A 57 3.74 0.27 -6.14
C SER A 57 3.31 1.21 -5.00
N LEU A 58 2.64 0.69 -3.96
CA LEU A 58 2.33 1.45 -2.74
C LEU A 58 3.59 1.76 -1.94
N THR A 59 4.52 0.81 -1.85
CA THR A 59 5.83 0.99 -1.20
C THR A 59 6.60 2.18 -1.79
N VAL A 60 6.69 2.28 -3.13
CA VAL A 60 7.38 3.39 -3.83
C VAL A 60 6.71 4.72 -3.49
N GLU A 61 5.38 4.80 -3.60
CA GLU A 61 4.66 6.04 -3.31
C GLU A 61 4.77 6.43 -1.83
N ALA A 62 4.68 5.47 -0.90
CA ALA A 62 4.91 5.74 0.52
C ALA A 62 6.33 6.27 0.77
N ALA A 63 7.34 5.64 0.16
CA ALA A 63 8.73 6.05 0.28
C ALA A 63 8.97 7.50 -0.22
N LEU A 64 8.37 7.88 -1.35
CA LEU A 64 8.45 9.25 -1.86
C LEU A 64 7.78 10.27 -0.91
N GLN A 65 6.71 9.88 -0.19
CA GLN A 65 6.05 10.76 0.77
C GLN A 65 6.89 10.95 2.06
N VAL A 66 7.43 9.86 2.60
CA VAL A 66 8.15 9.93 3.88
C VAL A 66 9.54 10.56 3.73
N GLY A 67 10.17 10.47 2.56
CA GLY A 67 11.45 11.10 2.28
C GLY A 67 12.65 10.40 2.94
N ALA A 68 13.82 11.02 2.86
CA ALA A 68 15.11 10.40 3.16
C ALA A 68 15.28 9.94 4.62
N GLU A 69 14.65 10.63 5.58
CA GLU A 69 14.72 10.31 7.00
C GLU A 69 13.62 9.31 7.43
N GLY A 70 12.63 9.08 6.57
CA GLY A 70 11.58 8.10 6.79
C GLY A 70 12.06 6.66 6.51
N ARG A 71 11.19 5.69 6.80
CA ARG A 71 11.48 4.28 6.55
C ARG A 71 10.21 3.54 6.13
N VAL A 72 10.32 2.69 5.12
CA VAL A 72 9.24 1.79 4.71
C VAL A 72 9.69 0.35 4.84
N PHE A 73 8.85 -0.49 5.43
CA PHE A 73 9.04 -1.94 5.55
C PHE A 73 8.04 -2.62 4.62
N ALA A 74 8.52 -3.15 3.50
CA ALA A 74 7.69 -3.81 2.49
C ALA A 74 7.76 -5.32 2.66
N ILE A 75 6.62 -5.97 2.90
CA ILE A 75 6.54 -7.39 3.22
C ILE A 75 5.77 -8.12 2.13
N ASP A 76 6.32 -9.20 1.62
CA ASP A 76 5.64 -10.17 0.77
C ASP A 76 6.24 -11.57 0.96
N GLU A 77 5.41 -12.61 0.87
CA GLU A 77 5.90 -13.98 0.95
C GLU A 77 6.41 -14.52 -0.40
N ASP A 78 5.93 -13.94 -1.50
CA ASP A 78 6.30 -14.31 -2.85
C ASP A 78 7.69 -13.77 -3.21
N GLU A 79 8.58 -14.67 -3.62
CA GLU A 79 9.94 -14.31 -4.04
C GLU A 79 9.97 -13.40 -5.26
N GLU A 80 9.09 -13.63 -6.23
CA GLU A 80 9.03 -12.81 -7.44
C GLU A 80 8.50 -11.41 -7.15
N ALA A 81 7.50 -11.30 -6.28
CA ALA A 81 7.02 -10.01 -5.76
C ALA A 81 8.14 -9.21 -5.09
N VAL A 82 8.95 -9.87 -4.25
CA VAL A 82 10.12 -9.25 -3.61
C VAL A 82 11.15 -8.77 -4.63
N LYS A 83 11.43 -9.54 -5.68
CA LYS A 83 12.36 -9.15 -6.77
C LYS A 83 11.83 -7.93 -7.54
N LEU A 84 10.54 -7.95 -7.92
CA LEU A 84 9.90 -6.85 -8.63
C LEU A 84 9.84 -5.59 -7.77
N THR A 85 9.51 -5.72 -6.49
CA THR A 85 9.55 -4.60 -5.55
C THR A 85 10.95 -3.97 -5.51
N LYS A 86 12.02 -4.75 -5.32
CA LYS A 86 13.40 -4.24 -5.33
C LYS A 86 13.77 -3.55 -6.64
N ALA A 87 13.36 -4.11 -7.78
CA ALA A 87 13.59 -3.51 -9.09
C ALA A 87 12.88 -2.15 -9.24
N ASN A 88 11.62 -2.05 -8.80
CA ASN A 88 10.87 -0.80 -8.80
C ASN A 88 11.47 0.23 -7.85
N LEU A 89 11.88 -0.16 -6.64
CA LEU A 89 12.55 0.74 -5.70
C LEU A 89 13.83 1.35 -6.30
N ALA A 90 14.66 0.53 -6.96
CA ALA A 90 15.85 1.00 -7.65
C ALA A 90 15.52 1.94 -8.81
N LYS A 91 14.49 1.61 -9.59
CA LYS A 91 14.00 2.43 -10.72
C LYS A 91 13.55 3.82 -10.28
N PHE A 92 12.90 3.93 -9.13
CA PHE A 92 12.42 5.20 -8.58
C PHE A 92 13.41 5.88 -7.62
N GLY A 93 14.57 5.25 -7.33
CA GLY A 93 15.64 5.84 -6.50
C GLY A 93 15.32 5.88 -5.01
N VAL A 94 14.42 5.01 -4.52
CA VAL A 94 13.96 4.98 -3.11
C VAL A 94 14.44 3.75 -2.33
N GLN A 95 15.32 2.94 -2.92
CA GLN A 95 15.80 1.68 -2.31
C GLN A 95 16.51 1.87 -0.96
N ASN A 96 17.10 3.03 -0.70
CA ASN A 96 17.86 3.28 0.52
C ASN A 96 16.99 3.52 1.77
N ILE A 97 15.71 3.82 1.57
CA ILE A 97 14.75 4.10 2.65
C ILE A 97 13.72 2.99 2.81
N VAL A 98 13.83 1.93 2.02
CA VAL A 98 12.92 0.79 2.05
C VAL A 98 13.67 -0.48 2.44
N GLN A 99 13.16 -1.19 3.45
CA GLN A 99 13.57 -2.54 3.78
C GLN A 99 12.54 -3.52 3.19
N VAL A 100 12.95 -4.31 2.21
CA VAL A 100 12.11 -5.36 1.63
C VAL A 100 12.34 -6.66 2.38
N ILE A 101 11.27 -7.25 2.90
CA ILE A 101 11.27 -8.44 3.74
C ILE A 101 10.50 -9.54 3.02
N ARG A 102 11.19 -10.63 2.68
CA ARG A 102 10.51 -11.85 2.24
C ARG A 102 10.03 -12.60 3.46
N GLY A 103 8.72 -12.69 3.63
CA GLY A 103 8.12 -13.39 4.77
C GLY A 103 6.62 -13.27 4.79
N LYS A 104 6.00 -14.14 5.56
CA LYS A 104 4.56 -14.15 5.75
C LYS A 104 4.15 -13.18 6.86
N ALA A 105 3.14 -12.37 6.60
CA ALA A 105 2.50 -11.58 7.64
C ALA A 105 1.43 -12.42 8.37
N PRO A 106 1.30 -12.29 9.72
CA PRO A 106 1.90 -11.24 10.54
C PRO A 106 3.32 -11.51 11.08
N GLU A 107 3.86 -12.73 10.95
CA GLU A 107 5.13 -13.12 11.58
C GLU A 107 6.28 -12.19 11.20
N ALA A 108 6.36 -11.81 9.92
CA ALA A 108 7.38 -10.88 9.42
C ALA A 108 7.26 -9.44 9.97
N MET A 109 6.16 -9.13 10.69
CA MET A 109 5.94 -7.82 11.30
C MET A 109 6.43 -7.76 12.76
N LEU A 110 6.61 -8.91 13.43
CA LEU A 110 6.78 -8.98 14.89
C LEU A 110 8.00 -8.21 15.41
N GLU A 111 9.11 -8.28 14.68
CA GLU A 111 10.38 -7.63 15.06
C GLU A 111 10.52 -6.19 14.53
N LEU A 112 9.52 -5.68 13.80
CA LEU A 112 9.58 -4.33 13.27
C LEU A 112 9.32 -3.28 14.37
N PRO A 113 9.89 -2.08 14.23
CA PRO A 113 9.66 -0.99 15.17
C PRO A 113 8.21 -0.50 15.13
N LEU A 114 7.85 0.38 16.07
CA LEU A 114 6.58 1.11 16.01
C LEU A 114 6.57 2.05 14.79
N VAL A 115 5.45 2.07 14.08
CA VAL A 115 5.28 2.80 12.82
C VAL A 115 4.14 3.82 12.88
N ASP A 116 4.18 4.80 12.00
CA ASP A 116 3.16 5.83 11.88
C ASP A 116 1.95 5.34 11.07
N ALA A 117 2.17 4.40 10.14
CA ALA A 117 1.08 3.80 9.37
C ALA A 117 1.36 2.34 8.98
N VAL A 118 0.29 1.56 8.86
CA VAL A 118 0.30 0.23 8.22
C VAL A 118 -0.69 0.26 7.06
N ILE A 119 -0.22 -0.17 5.89
CA ILE A 119 -1.02 -0.34 4.67
C ILE A 119 -1.11 -1.84 4.40
N ILE A 120 -2.31 -2.35 4.13
CA ILE A 120 -2.56 -3.77 3.88
C ILE A 120 -3.19 -3.90 2.48
N GLY A 121 -2.40 -4.42 1.53
CA GLY A 121 -2.84 -4.65 0.15
C GLY A 121 -3.40 -6.06 -0.09
N GLY A 122 -3.03 -7.01 0.77
CA GLY A 122 -3.50 -8.39 0.75
C GLY A 122 -2.85 -9.21 1.85
N SER A 123 -3.59 -10.16 2.41
CA SER A 123 -3.07 -11.14 3.37
C SER A 123 -4.03 -12.32 3.49
N ALA A 124 -3.48 -13.53 3.61
CA ALA A 124 -4.26 -14.74 3.90
C ALA A 124 -4.76 -14.79 5.36
N SER A 125 -4.13 -14.05 6.27
CA SER A 125 -4.43 -14.02 7.71
C SER A 125 -4.81 -12.61 8.16
N LEU A 126 -5.80 -11.99 7.50
CA LEU A 126 -6.13 -10.57 7.67
C LEU A 126 -6.38 -10.16 9.12
N LYS A 127 -7.13 -10.96 9.90
CA LYS A 127 -7.40 -10.69 11.32
C LYS A 127 -6.13 -10.57 12.14
N ASP A 128 -5.20 -11.52 11.98
CA ASP A 128 -3.95 -11.53 12.74
C ASP A 128 -3.05 -10.39 12.31
N VAL A 129 -3.03 -10.08 11.01
CA VAL A 129 -2.31 -8.91 10.47
C VAL A 129 -2.85 -7.61 11.05
N ILE A 130 -4.17 -7.43 11.14
CA ILE A 130 -4.78 -6.22 11.74
C ILE A 130 -4.47 -6.15 13.24
N LYS A 131 -4.50 -7.29 13.95
CA LYS A 131 -4.14 -7.37 15.37
C LYS A 131 -2.68 -6.92 15.60
N VAL A 132 -1.73 -7.49 14.87
CA VAL A 132 -0.32 -7.11 14.97
C VAL A 132 -0.11 -5.66 14.48
N SER A 133 -0.86 -5.21 13.47
CA SER A 133 -0.84 -3.81 13.04
C SER A 133 -1.27 -2.87 14.18
N HIS A 134 -2.28 -3.24 14.97
CA HIS A 134 -2.67 -2.45 16.16
C HIS A 134 -1.54 -2.35 17.19
N GLU A 135 -0.76 -3.42 17.39
CA GLU A 135 0.40 -3.41 18.29
C GLU A 135 1.54 -2.55 17.74
N LYS A 136 1.76 -2.57 16.41
CA LYS A 136 2.86 -1.88 15.74
C LYS A 136 2.58 -0.41 15.39
N VAL A 137 1.33 -0.03 15.21
CA VAL A 137 0.97 1.38 14.95
C VAL A 137 1.11 2.18 16.24
N LYS A 138 1.78 3.34 16.16
CA LYS A 138 1.87 4.33 17.25
C LYS A 138 0.49 4.89 17.58
N GLU A 139 0.36 5.48 18.77
CA GLU A 139 -0.80 6.33 19.10
C GLU A 139 -1.00 7.42 18.04
N LYS A 140 -2.23 7.63 17.60
CA LYS A 140 -2.62 8.53 16.50
C LYS A 140 -2.12 8.09 15.10
N GLY A 141 -1.45 6.92 15.01
CA GLY A 141 -1.05 6.33 13.74
C GLY A 141 -2.23 5.71 12.98
N ARG A 142 -2.01 5.35 11.73
CA ARG A 142 -3.07 4.94 10.79
C ARG A 142 -2.95 3.48 10.37
N ILE A 143 -4.10 2.84 10.21
CA ILE A 143 -4.22 1.60 9.44
C ILE A 143 -5.04 1.89 8.18
N VAL A 144 -4.62 1.33 7.04
CA VAL A 144 -5.35 1.41 5.77
C VAL A 144 -5.40 0.03 5.14
N VAL A 145 -6.60 -0.46 4.83
CA VAL A 145 -6.84 -1.77 4.21
C VAL A 145 -7.50 -1.56 2.86
N ASN A 146 -6.92 -2.12 1.80
CA ASN A 146 -7.53 -2.16 0.48
C ASN A 146 -8.20 -3.52 0.27
N ALA A 147 -9.50 -3.52 0.03
CA ALA A 147 -10.30 -4.72 -0.14
C ALA A 147 -11.06 -4.71 -1.48
N ILE A 148 -10.88 -5.77 -2.26
CA ILE A 148 -11.66 -6.01 -3.49
C ILE A 148 -12.84 -6.94 -3.22
N MET A 149 -12.75 -7.82 -2.22
CA MET A 149 -13.78 -8.79 -1.86
C MET A 149 -14.61 -8.26 -0.69
N LEU A 150 -15.90 -8.55 -0.70
CA LEU A 150 -16.83 -8.17 0.38
C LEU A 150 -16.46 -8.82 1.70
N GLU A 151 -16.01 -10.08 1.67
CA GLU A 151 -15.56 -10.83 2.83
C GLU A 151 -14.35 -10.16 3.49
N THR A 152 -13.35 -9.76 2.69
CA THR A 152 -12.17 -9.02 3.17
C THR A 152 -12.57 -7.69 3.81
N CYS A 153 -13.50 -6.97 3.17
CA CYS A 153 -14.02 -5.71 3.70
C CYS A 153 -14.74 -5.92 5.05
N HIS A 154 -15.62 -6.94 5.13
CA HIS A 154 -16.34 -7.27 6.35
C HIS A 154 -15.38 -7.65 7.48
N GLU A 155 -14.45 -8.56 7.22
CA GLU A 155 -13.47 -9.04 8.19
C GLU A 155 -12.59 -7.89 8.72
N ALA A 156 -12.08 -7.04 7.84
CA ALA A 156 -11.29 -5.86 8.21
C ALA A 156 -12.09 -4.92 9.12
N LEU A 157 -13.32 -4.61 8.74
CA LEU A 157 -14.17 -3.68 9.50
C LEU A 157 -14.52 -4.23 10.90
N GLN A 158 -14.82 -5.53 11.01
CA GLN A 158 -15.10 -6.17 12.30
C GLN A 158 -13.87 -6.11 13.22
N GLU A 159 -12.68 -6.44 12.70
CA GLU A 159 -11.48 -6.49 13.51
C GLU A 159 -11.01 -5.09 13.94
N ILE A 160 -11.08 -4.09 13.04
CA ILE A 160 -10.80 -2.68 13.33
C ILE A 160 -11.71 -2.16 14.45
N LYS A 161 -13.01 -2.49 14.42
CA LYS A 161 -13.96 -2.13 15.49
C LYS A 161 -13.64 -2.84 16.80
N ARG A 162 -13.35 -4.14 16.75
CA ARG A 162 -13.01 -4.95 17.92
C ARG A 162 -11.79 -4.42 18.68
N LEU A 163 -10.81 -3.91 17.94
CA LEU A 163 -9.58 -3.33 18.49
C LEU A 163 -9.71 -1.83 18.88
N ASN A 164 -10.93 -1.29 18.85
CA ASN A 164 -11.23 0.08 19.27
C ASN A 164 -10.51 1.19 18.49
N PHE A 165 -10.11 0.95 17.25
CA PHE A 165 -9.68 2.03 16.38
C PHE A 165 -10.78 3.11 16.26
N ARG A 166 -10.38 4.35 16.05
CA ARG A 166 -11.27 5.52 15.88
C ARG A 166 -11.17 6.09 14.48
N GLU A 167 -11.97 7.10 14.19
CA GLU A 167 -12.02 7.76 12.87
C GLU A 167 -12.09 6.75 11.72
N ILE A 168 -12.94 5.73 11.90
CA ILE A 168 -13.11 4.68 10.88
C ILE A 168 -13.78 5.31 9.66
N ASP A 169 -13.11 5.24 8.52
CA ASP A 169 -13.63 5.69 7.23
C ASP A 169 -13.66 4.52 6.25
N VAL A 170 -14.78 4.36 5.56
CA VAL A 170 -14.98 3.30 4.57
C VAL A 170 -15.37 3.96 3.26
N THR A 171 -14.51 3.87 2.28
CA THR A 171 -14.71 4.51 0.98
C THR A 171 -14.62 3.46 -0.13
N THR A 172 -15.69 3.26 -0.90
CA THR A 172 -15.64 2.43 -2.10
C THR A 172 -15.41 3.30 -3.32
N VAL A 173 -14.44 2.95 -4.13
CA VAL A 173 -14.00 3.71 -5.29
C VAL A 173 -14.35 2.96 -6.57
N PHE A 174 -15.10 3.60 -7.44
CA PHE A 174 -15.43 3.12 -8.77
C PHE A 174 -14.60 3.93 -9.77
N VAL A 175 -13.80 3.24 -10.58
CA VAL A 175 -12.93 3.86 -11.58
C VAL A 175 -13.34 3.39 -12.97
N ALA A 176 -13.50 4.32 -13.89
CA ALA A 176 -13.51 4.04 -15.32
C ALA A 176 -12.39 4.88 -15.96
N LYS A 177 -11.48 4.25 -16.71
CA LYS A 177 -10.36 4.92 -17.36
C LYS A 177 -10.54 4.92 -18.88
N GLY A 178 -10.31 6.07 -19.51
CA GLY A 178 -10.42 6.22 -20.96
C GLY A 178 -9.33 5.43 -21.69
N LYS A 179 -9.73 4.66 -22.70
CA LYS A 179 -8.83 4.02 -23.67
C LYS A 179 -9.10 4.61 -25.06
N TRP A 180 -8.07 5.16 -25.68
CA TRP A 180 -8.13 5.65 -27.04
C TRP A 180 -8.35 4.49 -28.03
N VAL A 181 -9.33 4.63 -28.90
CA VAL A 181 -9.65 3.75 -30.01
C VAL A 181 -9.89 4.62 -31.25
N ASP A 182 -9.96 4.04 -32.46
CA ASP A 182 -10.08 4.83 -33.69
C ASP A 182 -11.31 5.77 -33.71
N ALA A 183 -12.39 5.36 -33.07
CA ALA A 183 -13.63 6.13 -33.01
C ALA A 183 -13.67 7.19 -31.86
N GLY A 184 -12.61 7.26 -30.99
CA GLY A 184 -12.57 8.21 -29.87
C GLY A 184 -12.07 7.59 -28.57
N VAL A 185 -12.66 7.95 -27.41
CA VAL A 185 -12.27 7.46 -26.09
C VAL A 185 -13.34 6.52 -25.55
N MET A 186 -12.99 5.25 -25.39
CA MET A 186 -13.85 4.25 -24.77
C MET A 186 -13.54 4.17 -23.26
N MET A 187 -14.56 4.28 -22.41
CA MET A 187 -14.41 4.16 -20.95
C MET A 187 -14.38 2.68 -20.54
N ILE A 188 -13.29 2.27 -19.90
CA ILE A 188 -13.11 0.90 -19.37
C ILE A 188 -13.29 0.93 -17.87
N ALA A 189 -14.31 0.25 -17.37
CA ALA A 189 -14.55 0.10 -15.94
C ALA A 189 -13.52 -0.85 -15.30
N ARG A 190 -13.13 -0.55 -14.07
CA ARG A 190 -12.28 -1.39 -13.21
C ARG A 190 -13.10 -1.95 -12.06
N ASN A 191 -12.66 -3.03 -11.46
CA ASN A 191 -13.28 -3.55 -10.25
C ASN A 191 -13.30 -2.47 -9.17
N PRO A 192 -14.43 -2.28 -8.47
CA PRO A 192 -14.47 -1.39 -7.33
C PRO A 192 -13.55 -1.89 -6.22
N ILE A 193 -12.90 -0.95 -5.53
CA ILE A 193 -12.04 -1.22 -4.38
C ILE A 193 -12.60 -0.47 -3.18
N THR A 194 -12.75 -1.17 -2.07
CA THR A 194 -13.09 -0.53 -0.79
C THR A 194 -11.82 -0.27 0.00
N ILE A 195 -11.61 0.98 0.37
CA ILE A 195 -10.52 1.44 1.22
C ILE A 195 -11.09 1.68 2.61
N ILE A 196 -10.62 0.93 3.60
CA ILE A 196 -10.97 1.11 5.00
C ILE A 196 -9.77 1.73 5.69
N SER A 197 -9.97 2.84 6.38
CA SER A 197 -8.89 3.46 7.15
C SER A 197 -9.35 3.84 8.54
N ALA A 198 -8.45 3.78 9.51
CA ALA A 198 -8.76 4.09 10.89
C ALA A 198 -7.54 4.60 11.65
N THR A 199 -7.75 5.27 12.78
CA THR A 199 -6.72 5.82 13.66
C THR A 199 -6.65 5.01 14.95
N LYS A 200 -5.45 4.65 15.40
CA LYS A 200 -5.21 4.10 16.74
C LYS A 200 -5.35 5.20 17.78
N VAL A 201 -6.00 4.92 18.91
CA VAL A 201 -6.15 5.81 20.10
C VAL A 201 -5.67 5.11 21.34
#